data_f6bc0da1216ee3f9cc6ddf240c80bb82
#
_entry.id   f6bc0da1216ee3f9cc6ddf240c80bb82
#
_cell.length_a   1.000
_cell.length_b   1.000
_cell.length_c   1.000
_cell.angle_alpha   90.00
_cell.angle_beta   90.00
_cell.angle_gamma   90.00
#
_symmetry.space_group_name_H-M   'P 1'
#
loop_
_entity.id
_entity.type
_entity.pdbx_description
1 polymer ?
#
loop_
_entity_poly.entity_id
_entity_poly.type
_entity_poly.pdbx_seq_one_letter_code
_entity_poly.pdbx_strand_id
1 'polypeptide(L)'
;MEGRLNHLKGHLIVSCQALPHEPLHSSFIMGRMALAAAEGGAFGIRANTPEDIAEIRKNVDLPVIGIIKRDYEDSCVYITPTMKEIDELMEVKPEIIAIDATESIRPGGITLDDFYAAIRKKYPDRKSVV
;
A
#
# COMPACT_ATOMS: atom_id res chain seq x y z
N MET A 1 6.54 -15.71 -3.63
CA MET A 1 5.87 -14.72 -2.75
C MET A 1 6.28 -14.87 -1.30
N GLU A 2 6.05 -16.03 -0.71
CA GLU A 2 6.39 -16.24 0.72
C GLU A 2 7.87 -16.03 1.03
N GLY A 3 8.78 -16.47 0.15
CA GLY A 3 10.21 -16.25 0.33
C GLY A 3 10.61 -14.78 0.43
N ARG A 4 9.97 -13.90 -0.36
CA ARG A 4 10.24 -12.45 -0.30
C ARG A 4 9.71 -11.82 0.99
N LEU A 5 8.56 -12.30 1.47
CA LEU A 5 7.97 -11.76 2.70
C LEU A 5 8.71 -12.20 3.96
N ASN A 6 9.29 -13.40 3.94
CA ASN A 6 10.12 -13.88 5.05
C ASN A 6 11.35 -13.00 5.28
N HIS A 7 11.85 -12.34 4.25
CA HIS A 7 12.97 -11.39 4.36
C HIS A 7 12.60 -10.10 5.10
N LEU A 8 11.31 -9.81 5.27
CA LEU A 8 10.87 -8.63 6.01
C LEU A 8 10.94 -8.83 7.53
N LYS A 9 10.90 -10.06 8.00
CA LYS A 9 10.89 -10.35 9.44
C LYS A 9 12.19 -9.91 10.09
N GLY A 10 12.07 -9.05 11.09
CA GLY A 10 13.23 -8.53 11.83
C GLY A 10 13.99 -7.41 11.12
N HIS A 11 13.48 -6.90 10.01
CA HIS A 11 14.13 -5.86 9.22
C HIS A 11 13.28 -4.60 9.12
N LEU A 12 13.90 -3.51 8.69
CA LEU A 12 13.26 -2.21 8.57
C LEU A 12 12.44 -2.10 7.30
N ILE A 13 11.21 -1.62 7.42
CA ILE A 13 10.36 -1.20 6.31
C ILE A 13 10.28 0.33 6.38
N VAL A 14 10.61 1.00 5.29
CA VAL A 14 10.60 2.46 5.23
C VAL A 14 9.39 2.95 4.46
N SER A 15 8.67 3.92 5.04
CA SER A 15 7.55 4.59 4.39
C SER A 15 8.04 5.72 3.51
N CYS A 16 7.73 5.65 2.22
CA CYS A 16 8.05 6.69 1.22
C CYS A 16 6.73 7.25 0.71
N GLN A 17 6.23 8.31 1.34
CA GLN A 17 4.93 8.91 1.03
C GLN A 17 4.98 10.42 1.17
N ALA A 18 4.28 11.11 0.26
CA ALA A 18 4.04 12.54 0.34
C ALA A 18 2.65 12.84 -0.24
N LEU A 19 1.82 13.53 0.52
CA LEU A 19 0.48 13.94 0.09
C LEU A 19 0.55 15.11 -0.90
N PRO A 20 -0.52 15.36 -1.70
CA PRO A 20 -0.49 16.39 -2.74
C PRO A 20 -0.08 17.79 -2.28
N HIS A 21 -0.34 18.13 -1.04
CA HIS A 21 0.01 19.46 -0.49
C HIS A 21 1.42 19.51 0.15
N GLU A 22 2.11 18.38 0.20
CA GLU A 22 3.44 18.30 0.84
C GLU A 22 4.56 18.60 -0.19
N PRO A 23 5.66 19.24 0.25
CA PRO A 23 6.73 19.68 -0.66
C PRO A 23 7.37 18.58 -1.51
N LEU A 24 7.43 17.36 -0.99
CA LEU A 24 8.08 16.23 -1.68
C LEU A 24 7.12 15.42 -2.55
N HIS A 25 5.89 15.91 -2.76
CA HIS A 25 4.90 15.19 -3.57
C HIS A 25 5.33 15.07 -5.03
N SER A 26 5.86 13.92 -5.37
CA SER A 26 6.31 13.56 -6.71
C SER A 26 6.66 12.08 -6.74
N SER A 27 6.16 11.34 -7.72
CA SER A 27 6.51 9.93 -7.87
C SER A 27 8.01 9.75 -8.11
N PHE A 28 8.62 10.63 -8.88
CA PHE A 28 10.07 10.62 -9.08
C PHE A 28 10.83 10.75 -7.75
N ILE A 29 10.40 11.69 -6.90
CA ILE A 29 11.03 11.89 -5.58
C ILE A 29 10.84 10.65 -4.71
N MET A 30 9.65 10.05 -4.70
CA MET A 30 9.40 8.83 -3.91
C MET A 30 10.29 7.67 -4.38
N GLY A 31 10.51 7.55 -5.68
CA GLY A 31 11.45 6.57 -6.23
C GLY A 31 12.89 6.80 -5.74
N ARG A 32 13.33 8.05 -5.68
CA ARG A 32 14.65 8.41 -5.15
C ARG A 32 14.75 8.15 -3.64
N MET A 33 13.69 8.46 -2.89
CA MET A 33 13.64 8.16 -1.45
C MET A 33 13.71 6.66 -1.18
N ALA A 34 13.02 5.85 -1.99
CA ALA A 34 13.07 4.40 -1.86
C ALA A 34 14.49 3.87 -2.14
N LEU A 35 15.17 4.41 -3.14
CA LEU A 35 16.55 4.04 -3.43
C LEU A 35 17.47 4.40 -2.25
N ALA A 36 17.34 5.59 -1.70
CA ALA A 36 18.11 6.01 -0.52
C ALA A 36 17.83 5.09 0.68
N ALA A 37 16.56 4.73 0.90
CA ALA A 37 16.18 3.81 1.97
C ALA A 37 16.81 2.42 1.77
N ALA A 38 16.80 1.91 0.55
CA ALA A 38 17.44 0.62 0.21
C ALA A 38 18.94 0.66 0.47
N GLU A 39 19.63 1.73 0.06
CA GLU A 39 21.04 1.93 0.34
C GLU A 39 21.33 2.01 1.84
N GLY A 40 20.39 2.55 2.61
CA GLY A 40 20.46 2.61 4.07
C GLY A 40 20.12 1.31 4.79
N GLY A 41 19.75 0.25 4.06
CA GLY A 41 19.50 -1.07 4.62
C GLY A 41 18.02 -1.43 4.81
N ALA A 42 17.09 -0.73 4.18
CA ALA A 42 15.68 -1.12 4.21
C ALA A 42 15.46 -2.43 3.44
N PHE A 43 14.54 -3.26 3.93
CA PHE A 43 14.15 -4.52 3.29
C PHE A 43 12.75 -4.49 2.68
N GLY A 44 12.02 -3.42 2.87
CA GLY A 44 10.71 -3.20 2.28
C GLY A 44 10.36 -1.73 2.25
N ILE A 45 9.40 -1.38 1.39
CA ILE A 45 8.93 0.00 1.21
C ILE A 45 7.41 0.02 1.38
N ARG A 46 6.89 1.00 2.13
CA ARG A 46 5.46 1.28 2.19
C ARG A 46 5.19 2.53 1.36
N ALA A 47 4.29 2.43 0.41
CA ALA A 47 4.05 3.50 -0.56
C ALA A 47 2.56 3.72 -0.81
N ASN A 48 2.22 4.95 -1.15
CA ASN A 48 0.86 5.40 -1.46
C ASN A 48 0.74 5.64 -2.96
N THR A 49 -0.29 5.14 -3.56
CA THR A 49 -0.70 5.23 -4.97
C THR A 49 0.04 4.30 -5.94
N PRO A 50 -0.68 3.84 -6.98
CA PRO A 50 -0.05 3.02 -8.03
C PRO A 50 1.10 3.73 -8.75
N GLU A 51 1.00 5.04 -8.95
CA GLU A 51 2.02 5.85 -9.63
C GLU A 51 3.34 5.83 -8.88
N ASP A 52 3.29 6.07 -7.56
CA ASP A 52 4.48 6.04 -6.71
C ASP A 52 5.08 4.64 -6.66
N ILE A 53 4.24 3.61 -6.52
CA ILE A 53 4.69 2.22 -6.47
C ILE A 53 5.40 1.84 -7.78
N ALA A 54 4.84 2.21 -8.93
CA ALA A 54 5.45 1.93 -10.22
C ALA A 54 6.83 2.57 -10.35
N GLU A 55 6.96 3.83 -9.91
CA GLU A 55 8.24 4.55 -9.94
C GLU A 55 9.25 3.93 -8.96
N ILE A 56 8.81 3.59 -7.75
CA ILE A 56 9.67 2.92 -6.76
C ILE A 56 10.24 1.61 -7.32
N ARG A 57 9.42 0.82 -8.01
CA ARG A 57 9.88 -0.45 -8.60
C ARG A 57 10.93 -0.30 -9.69
N LYS A 58 11.02 0.87 -10.34
CA LYS A 58 12.10 1.16 -11.28
C LYS A 58 13.44 1.37 -10.59
N ASN A 59 13.43 1.74 -9.32
CA ASN A 59 14.62 2.11 -8.55
C ASN A 59 15.10 1.01 -7.62
N VAL A 60 14.19 0.18 -7.07
CA VAL A 60 14.53 -0.86 -6.07
C VAL A 60 13.77 -2.15 -6.36
N ASP A 61 14.38 -3.27 -5.98
CA ASP A 61 13.74 -4.59 -6.02
C ASP A 61 13.47 -5.08 -4.59
N LEU A 62 12.58 -4.38 -3.90
CA LEU A 62 12.16 -4.69 -2.54
C LEU A 62 10.65 -4.97 -2.52
N PRO A 63 10.17 -5.79 -1.56
CA PRO A 63 8.73 -5.93 -1.35
C PRO A 63 8.10 -4.59 -1.05
N VAL A 64 6.93 -4.33 -1.63
CA VAL A 64 6.18 -3.09 -1.43
C VAL A 64 4.87 -3.38 -0.71
N ILE A 65 4.60 -2.60 0.34
CA ILE A 65 3.30 -2.51 0.97
C ILE A 65 2.58 -1.33 0.34
N GLY A 66 1.55 -1.61 -0.44
CA GLY A 66 0.79 -0.59 -1.15
C GLY A 66 -0.45 -0.14 -0.38
N ILE A 67 -0.71 1.15 -0.42
CA ILE A 67 -1.93 1.76 0.10
C ILE A 67 -2.44 2.80 -0.88
N ILE A 68 -3.71 3.17 -0.76
CA ILE A 68 -4.24 4.40 -1.35
C ILE A 68 -4.97 5.16 -0.25
N LYS A 69 -4.54 6.38 -0.01
CA LYS A 69 -5.22 7.32 0.89
C LYS A 69 -6.25 8.08 0.09
N ARG A 70 -7.52 7.93 0.46
CA ARG A 70 -8.62 8.60 -0.25
C ARG A 70 -9.75 8.92 0.73
N ASP A 71 -10.22 10.16 0.68
CA ASP A 71 -11.36 10.61 1.48
C ASP A 71 -12.68 10.29 0.78
N TYR A 72 -13.66 9.89 1.58
CA TYR A 72 -15.06 9.71 1.17
C TYR A 72 -15.97 10.44 2.13
N GLU A 73 -17.00 11.10 1.62
CA GLU A 73 -17.91 11.92 2.44
C GLU A 73 -18.71 11.10 3.45
N ASP A 74 -19.02 9.85 3.13
CA ASP A 74 -19.86 8.98 3.95
C ASP A 74 -19.07 8.05 4.90
N SER A 75 -17.74 8.24 5.01
CA SER A 75 -16.91 7.40 5.86
C SER A 75 -15.67 8.13 6.34
N CYS A 76 -15.19 7.78 7.54
CA CYS A 76 -13.91 8.25 8.05
C CYS A 76 -12.75 7.30 7.70
N VAL A 77 -13.02 6.16 7.07
CA VAL A 77 -11.98 5.22 6.63
C VAL A 77 -11.17 5.85 5.49
N TYR A 78 -9.86 5.93 5.66
CA TYR A 78 -8.97 6.70 4.80
C TYR A 78 -7.97 5.83 4.03
N ILE A 79 -7.49 4.75 4.66
CA ILE A 79 -6.46 3.88 4.08
C ILE A 79 -7.12 2.74 3.31
N THR A 80 -6.96 2.75 1.99
CA THR A 80 -7.49 1.72 1.08
C THR A 80 -8.95 1.37 1.41
N PRO A 81 -9.87 2.36 1.28
CA PRO A 81 -11.21 2.22 1.86
C PRO A 81 -12.14 1.23 1.16
N THR A 82 -12.00 1.04 -0.16
CA THR A 82 -12.97 0.26 -0.96
C THR A 82 -12.28 -0.68 -1.95
N MET A 83 -13.07 -1.52 -2.61
CA MET A 83 -12.59 -2.39 -3.69
C MET A 83 -12.00 -1.60 -4.86
N LYS A 84 -12.44 -0.36 -5.09
CA LYS A 84 -11.86 0.49 -6.12
C LYS A 84 -10.37 0.70 -5.89
N GLU A 85 -9.97 1.03 -4.65
CA GLU A 85 -8.56 1.21 -4.31
C GLU A 85 -7.78 -0.11 -4.39
N ILE A 86 -8.41 -1.22 -3.99
CA ILE A 86 -7.79 -2.55 -4.14
C ILE A 86 -7.50 -2.84 -5.62
N ASP A 87 -8.48 -2.61 -6.49
CA ASP A 87 -8.33 -2.87 -7.92
C ASP A 87 -7.26 -1.98 -8.55
N GLU A 88 -7.20 -0.70 -8.16
CA GLU A 88 -6.17 0.23 -8.62
C GLU A 88 -4.77 -0.24 -8.19
N LEU A 89 -4.61 -0.68 -6.93
CA LEU A 89 -3.34 -1.22 -6.44
C LEU A 89 -2.94 -2.50 -7.17
N MET A 90 -3.89 -3.33 -7.53
CA MET A 90 -3.60 -4.57 -8.23
C MET A 90 -3.06 -4.37 -9.64
N GLU A 91 -3.21 -3.17 -10.22
CA GLU A 91 -2.57 -2.83 -11.51
C GLU A 91 -1.04 -2.87 -11.40
N VAL A 92 -0.49 -2.51 -10.24
CA VAL A 92 0.96 -2.53 -9.97
C VAL A 92 1.40 -3.68 -9.07
N LYS A 93 0.46 -4.49 -8.60
CA LYS A 93 0.68 -5.75 -7.87
C LYS A 93 1.70 -5.64 -6.73
N PRO A 94 1.48 -4.80 -5.71
CA PRO A 94 2.34 -4.80 -4.54
C PRO A 94 2.28 -6.16 -3.86
N GLU A 95 3.34 -6.55 -3.19
CA GLU A 95 3.38 -7.84 -2.48
C GLU A 95 2.38 -7.87 -1.32
N ILE A 96 2.14 -6.74 -0.69
CA ILE A 96 1.19 -6.59 0.42
C ILE A 96 0.31 -5.38 0.14
N ILE A 97 -0.98 -5.50 0.43
CA ILE A 97 -1.91 -4.36 0.45
C ILE A 97 -2.33 -4.14 1.89
N ALA A 98 -2.13 -2.91 2.39
CA ALA A 98 -2.56 -2.54 3.72
C ALA A 98 -3.91 -1.84 3.66
N ILE A 99 -4.79 -2.20 4.59
CA ILE A 99 -6.13 -1.63 4.71
C ILE A 99 -6.35 -1.12 6.14
N ASP A 100 -7.27 -0.16 6.29
CA ASP A 100 -7.79 0.20 7.59
C ASP A 100 -8.67 -0.95 8.10
N ALA A 101 -8.37 -1.47 9.27
CA ALA A 101 -9.11 -2.57 9.89
C ALA A 101 -9.79 -2.16 11.19
N THR A 102 -10.17 -0.89 11.31
CA THR A 102 -11.01 -0.44 12.42
C THR A 102 -12.45 -0.90 12.23
N GLU A 103 -13.26 -0.74 13.28
CA GLU A 103 -14.69 -1.07 13.24
C GLU A 103 -15.53 0.00 12.49
N SER A 104 -14.90 1.08 12.06
CA SER A 104 -15.58 2.14 11.30
C SER A 104 -16.18 1.59 10.00
N ILE A 105 -17.38 2.06 9.70
CA ILE A 105 -18.09 1.64 8.48
C ILE A 105 -17.43 2.28 7.26
N ARG A 106 -17.16 1.47 6.26
CA ARG A 106 -16.53 1.89 5.01
C ARG A 106 -17.53 2.60 4.10
N PRO A 107 -17.04 3.33 3.09
CA PRO A 107 -17.91 3.94 2.09
C PRO A 107 -18.90 2.92 1.52
N GLY A 108 -20.15 3.34 1.32
CA GLY A 108 -21.22 2.44 0.86
C GLY A 108 -21.81 1.55 1.96
N GLY A 109 -21.44 1.77 3.23
CA GLY A 109 -21.97 1.01 4.35
C GLY A 109 -21.38 -0.39 4.52
N ILE A 110 -20.23 -0.66 3.92
CA ILE A 110 -19.58 -1.98 3.95
C ILE A 110 -18.84 -2.17 5.27
N THR A 111 -19.00 -3.34 5.90
CA THR A 111 -18.25 -3.71 7.10
C THR A 111 -16.85 -4.21 6.74
N LEU A 112 -15.93 -4.20 7.72
CA LEU A 112 -14.60 -4.76 7.54
C LEU A 112 -14.64 -6.23 7.13
N ASP A 113 -15.48 -7.02 7.77
CA ASP A 113 -15.57 -8.46 7.49
C ASP A 113 -16.04 -8.74 6.05
N ASP A 114 -17.05 -8.03 5.59
CA ASP A 114 -17.54 -8.15 4.21
C ASP A 114 -16.51 -7.67 3.20
N PHE A 115 -15.82 -6.57 3.49
CA PHE A 115 -14.76 -6.04 2.64
C PHE A 115 -13.60 -7.03 2.53
N TYR A 116 -13.12 -7.54 3.66
CA TYR A 116 -12.03 -8.52 3.67
C TYR A 116 -12.40 -9.79 2.90
N ALA A 117 -13.61 -10.30 3.10
CA ALA A 117 -14.11 -11.48 2.38
C ALA A 117 -14.12 -11.24 0.86
N ALA A 118 -14.57 -10.06 0.42
CA ALA A 118 -14.60 -9.68 -1.00
C ALA A 118 -13.19 -9.63 -1.58
N ILE A 119 -12.23 -9.06 -0.85
CA ILE A 119 -10.82 -9.00 -1.28
C ILE A 119 -10.26 -10.42 -1.44
N ARG A 120 -10.46 -11.28 -0.44
CA ARG A 120 -9.93 -12.66 -0.47
C ARG A 120 -10.54 -13.49 -1.58
N LYS A 121 -11.80 -13.24 -1.92
CA LYS A 121 -12.48 -13.91 -3.03
C LYS A 121 -11.91 -13.50 -4.38
N LYS A 122 -11.65 -12.20 -4.56
CA LYS A 122 -11.16 -11.65 -5.84
C LYS A 122 -9.66 -11.85 -6.03
N TYR A 123 -8.89 -11.72 -4.96
CA TYR A 123 -7.42 -11.77 -4.99
C TYR A 123 -6.89 -12.72 -3.91
N PRO A 124 -7.09 -14.04 -4.04
CA PRO A 124 -6.76 -14.99 -2.97
C PRO A 124 -5.26 -15.16 -2.71
N ASP A 125 -4.42 -14.78 -3.66
CA ASP A 125 -2.97 -14.95 -3.60
C ASP A 125 -2.23 -13.72 -3.03
N ARG A 126 -2.95 -12.66 -2.65
CA ARG A 126 -2.32 -11.45 -2.08
C ARG A 126 -2.36 -11.46 -0.55
N LYS A 127 -1.28 -10.97 0.07
CA LYS A 127 -1.25 -10.73 1.50
C LYS A 127 -1.87 -9.37 1.81
N SER A 128 -2.55 -9.29 2.94
CA SER A 128 -3.06 -8.04 3.47
C SER A 128 -2.51 -7.80 4.86
N VAL A 129 -2.20 -6.53 5.15
CA VAL A 129 -1.76 -6.08 6.46
C VAL A 129 -2.77 -5.08 6.99
N VAL A 130 -3.09 -5.23 8.23
CA VAL A 130 -4.07 -4.43 8.95
C VAL A 130 -3.38 -3.31 9.71
#